data_da5ccf08f3cae06ad139b9a81da4b11a
#
_entry.id   da5ccf08f3cae06ad139b9a81da4b11a
#
_cell.length_a   1.000
_cell.length_b   1.000
_cell.length_c   1.000
_cell.angle_alpha   90.00
_cell.angle_beta   90.00
_cell.angle_gamma   90.00
#
_symmetry.space_group_name_H-M   'P 1'
#
loop_
_entity.id
_entity.type
_entity.pdbx_description
1 polymer ?
#
loop_
_entity_poly.entity_id
_entity_poly.type
_entity_poly.pdbx_seq_one_letter_code
_entity_poly.pdbx_strand_id
1 'polypeptide(L)'
;MSASTPISIDRFSKDFKVFGCILQDVQNQDEIKSHLLKGDEEYNYAFINAENIVSVEQVLSVVYRTLLDKSYDRMKSKTIHSEVIFNLAPQKNRMECLNKFGISPDSPNLIVVKVVPSTEEFTAQTMDENLGKIVKGTVLPLSDETILKCLNFNSIKKNYKLADAMVEDPVKLTRMLVSVTQLKGL
;
A
#
# COMPACT_ATOMS: atom_id res chain seq x y z
N MET A 1 -20.87 8.72 4.90
CA MET A 1 -19.95 7.67 5.43
C MET A 1 -18.61 7.82 4.76
N SER A 2 -17.52 7.68 5.51
CA SER A 2 -16.18 7.70 4.94
C SER A 2 -15.92 6.43 4.15
N ALA A 3 -15.27 6.55 2.98
CA ALA A 3 -14.80 5.41 2.19
C ALA A 3 -13.47 4.87 2.74
N SER A 4 -12.61 5.75 3.24
CA SER A 4 -11.41 5.34 3.96
C SER A 4 -11.78 4.68 5.28
N THR A 5 -11.06 3.60 5.60
CA THR A 5 -11.31 2.79 6.80
C THR A 5 -10.10 2.78 7.72
N PRO A 6 -10.32 2.85 9.06
CA PRO A 6 -9.23 2.61 9.99
C PRO A 6 -8.76 1.16 9.89
N ILE A 7 -7.44 0.97 9.93
CA ILE A 7 -6.80 -0.34 9.97
C ILE A 7 -6.27 -0.54 11.39
N SER A 8 -6.80 -1.52 12.11
CA SER A 8 -6.34 -1.84 13.47
C SER A 8 -5.12 -2.75 13.43
N ILE A 9 -4.04 -2.31 14.08
CA ILE A 9 -2.84 -3.10 14.34
C ILE A 9 -2.55 -2.99 15.83
N ASP A 10 -3.11 -3.89 16.62
CA ASP A 10 -3.20 -3.81 18.08
C ASP A 10 -1.87 -3.49 18.76
N ARG A 11 -0.79 -4.13 18.32
CA ARG A 11 0.56 -3.93 18.89
C ARG A 11 1.02 -2.46 18.81
N PHE A 12 0.60 -1.73 17.79
CA PHE A 12 1.07 -0.37 17.50
C PHE A 12 -0.02 0.69 17.67
N SER A 13 -1.21 0.32 18.14
CA SER A 13 -2.36 1.22 18.26
C SER A 13 -2.15 2.40 19.23
N LYS A 14 -1.21 2.28 20.16
CA LYS A 14 -0.81 3.37 21.07
C LYS A 14 0.10 4.39 20.40
N ASP A 15 0.87 3.97 19.39
CA ASP A 15 1.90 4.78 18.76
C ASP A 15 1.44 5.34 17.41
N PHE A 16 0.61 4.60 16.68
CA PHE A 16 0.20 4.94 15.32
C PHE A 16 -1.29 4.68 15.07
N LYS A 17 -1.87 5.53 14.22
CA LYS A 17 -3.15 5.30 13.54
C LYS A 17 -2.88 4.97 12.08
N VAL A 18 -3.59 4.01 11.54
CA VAL A 18 -3.46 3.59 10.14
C VAL A 18 -4.83 3.65 9.48
N PHE A 19 -4.86 4.15 8.25
CA PHE A 19 -6.05 4.23 7.42
C PHE A 19 -5.76 3.68 6.04
N GLY A 20 -6.76 3.10 5.40
CA GLY A 20 -6.64 2.56 4.06
C GLY A 20 -7.89 2.73 3.23
N CYS A 21 -7.73 2.87 1.92
CA CYS A 21 -8.80 2.86 0.94
C CYS A 21 -8.29 2.33 -0.41
N ILE A 22 -9.20 2.17 -1.36
CA ILE A 22 -8.90 1.88 -2.75
C ILE A 22 -9.33 3.09 -3.59
N LEU A 23 -8.49 3.47 -4.53
CA LEU A 23 -8.81 4.43 -5.57
C LEU A 23 -9.04 3.68 -6.88
N GLN A 24 -10.18 3.93 -7.51
CA GLN A 24 -10.49 3.41 -8.85
C GLN A 24 -10.50 4.51 -9.89
N ASP A 25 -10.16 4.12 -11.13
CA ASP A 25 -10.23 4.99 -12.30
C ASP A 25 -9.47 6.31 -12.13
N VAL A 26 -8.30 6.25 -11.51
CA VAL A 26 -7.42 7.40 -11.30
C VAL A 26 -6.96 7.94 -12.66
N GLN A 27 -7.07 9.26 -12.87
CA GLN A 27 -6.78 9.92 -14.13
C GLN A 27 -5.51 10.81 -14.09
N ASN A 28 -4.97 11.07 -12.88
CA ASN A 28 -3.86 12.00 -12.69
C ASN A 28 -2.64 11.38 -12.01
N GLN A 29 -2.30 10.14 -12.38
CA GLN A 29 -1.18 9.40 -11.80
C GLN A 29 0.16 10.13 -11.91
N ASP A 30 0.43 10.75 -13.07
CA ASP A 30 1.68 11.49 -13.30
C ASP A 30 1.80 12.73 -12.40
N GLU A 31 0.69 13.43 -12.19
CA GLU A 31 0.61 14.56 -11.27
C GLU A 31 0.92 14.13 -9.84
N ILE A 32 0.24 13.07 -9.36
CA ILE A 32 0.47 12.50 -8.02
C ILE A 32 1.93 12.07 -7.87
N LYS A 33 2.46 11.34 -8.85
CA LYS A 33 3.86 10.87 -8.83
C LYS A 33 4.85 12.03 -8.80
N SER A 34 4.59 13.11 -9.55
CA SER A 34 5.44 14.30 -9.56
C SER A 34 5.51 14.95 -8.17
N HIS A 35 4.37 15.10 -7.48
CA HIS A 35 4.32 15.66 -6.13
C HIS A 35 4.99 14.76 -5.09
N LEU A 36 4.82 13.44 -5.20
CA LEU A 36 5.52 12.46 -4.35
C LEU A 36 7.04 12.59 -4.47
N LEU A 37 7.55 12.76 -5.70
CA LEU A 37 8.99 12.91 -5.94
C LEU A 37 9.55 14.23 -5.39
N LYS A 38 8.74 15.28 -5.34
CA LYS A 38 9.09 16.57 -4.72
C LYS A 38 9.04 16.51 -3.19
N GLY A 39 8.37 15.52 -2.62
CA GLY A 39 8.18 15.37 -1.18
C GLY A 39 7.08 16.28 -0.61
N ASP A 40 6.07 16.60 -1.42
CA ASP A 40 4.94 17.44 -1.00
C ASP A 40 4.11 16.71 0.06
N GLU A 41 3.95 17.31 1.24
CA GLU A 41 3.29 16.71 2.41
C GLU A 41 1.83 16.35 2.17
N GLU A 42 1.13 17.08 1.31
CA GLU A 42 -0.26 16.77 0.94
C GLU A 42 -0.39 15.43 0.22
N TYR A 43 0.69 14.96 -0.41
CA TYR A 43 0.78 13.68 -1.13
C TYR A 43 1.48 12.59 -0.31
N ASN A 44 1.78 12.83 0.96
CA ASN A 44 2.50 11.88 1.81
C ASN A 44 1.62 10.69 2.24
N TYR A 45 1.37 9.80 1.28
CA TYR A 45 0.66 8.53 1.39
C TYR A 45 1.45 7.42 0.71
N ALA A 46 1.19 6.17 1.08
CA ALA A 46 1.64 5.03 0.30
C ALA A 46 0.61 4.77 -0.82
N PHE A 47 0.92 5.16 -2.05
CA PHE A 47 0.14 4.84 -3.24
C PHE A 47 0.67 3.54 -3.85
N ILE A 48 -0.04 2.45 -3.64
CA ILE A 48 0.35 1.09 -4.04
C ILE A 48 -0.42 0.71 -5.31
N ASN A 49 0.28 0.17 -6.32
CA ASN A 49 -0.39 -0.37 -7.50
C ASN A 49 -1.26 -1.59 -7.08
N ALA A 50 -2.59 -1.44 -7.20
CA ALA A 50 -3.55 -2.45 -6.75
C ALA A 50 -3.45 -3.77 -7.52
N GLU A 51 -2.87 -3.78 -8.72
CA GLU A 51 -2.66 -5.00 -9.50
C GLU A 51 -1.77 -6.04 -8.80
N ASN A 52 -0.93 -5.61 -7.86
CA ASN A 52 0.02 -6.46 -7.16
C ASN A 52 -0.46 -6.93 -5.78
N ILE A 53 -1.70 -6.62 -5.42
CA ILE A 53 -2.27 -6.93 -4.10
C ILE A 53 -3.38 -7.97 -4.25
N VAL A 54 -3.32 -8.99 -3.41
CA VAL A 54 -4.26 -10.15 -3.44
C VAL A 54 -5.34 -10.04 -2.37
N SER A 55 -5.02 -9.43 -1.23
CA SER A 55 -5.91 -9.40 -0.08
C SER A 55 -5.62 -8.27 0.89
N VAL A 56 -6.59 -7.95 1.73
CA VAL A 56 -6.42 -7.04 2.88
C VAL A 56 -5.35 -7.59 3.84
N GLU A 57 -5.28 -8.90 4.04
CA GLU A 57 -4.26 -9.53 4.89
C GLU A 57 -2.83 -9.22 4.42
N GLN A 58 -2.60 -9.20 3.10
CA GLN A 58 -1.31 -8.80 2.55
C GLN A 58 -0.99 -7.33 2.89
N VAL A 59 -1.96 -6.43 2.78
CA VAL A 59 -1.79 -5.02 3.16
C VAL A 59 -1.50 -4.87 4.65
N LEU A 60 -2.26 -5.56 5.51
CA LEU A 60 -2.04 -5.57 6.96
C LEU A 60 -0.64 -6.06 7.32
N SER A 61 -0.20 -7.13 6.68
CA SER A 61 1.13 -7.73 6.89
C SER A 61 2.26 -6.74 6.55
N VAL A 62 2.17 -6.04 5.44
CA VAL A 62 3.20 -5.07 5.06
C VAL A 62 3.20 -3.84 5.96
N VAL A 63 2.05 -3.37 6.38
CA VAL A 63 1.95 -2.26 7.34
C VAL A 63 2.53 -2.67 8.69
N TYR A 64 2.18 -3.86 9.19
CA TYR A 64 2.75 -4.41 10.43
C TYR A 64 4.29 -4.46 10.37
N ARG A 65 4.85 -5.01 9.29
CA ARG A 65 6.30 -5.08 9.08
C ARG A 65 6.92 -3.67 9.07
N THR A 66 6.29 -2.73 8.41
CA THR A 66 6.77 -1.34 8.32
C THR A 66 6.79 -0.65 9.69
N LEU A 67 5.73 -0.82 10.49
CA LEU A 67 5.68 -0.30 11.85
C LEU A 67 6.73 -0.94 12.76
N LEU A 68 6.98 -2.24 12.57
CA LEU A 68 8.04 -2.94 13.29
C LEU A 68 9.43 -2.37 12.92
N ASP A 69 9.70 -2.18 11.63
CA ASP A 69 10.96 -1.60 11.17
C ASP A 69 11.13 -0.15 11.66
N LYS A 70 10.04 0.62 11.70
CA LYS A 70 10.03 1.97 12.30
C LYS A 70 10.37 1.94 13.78
N SER A 71 9.75 1.04 14.55
CA SER A 71 9.94 0.93 16.01
C SER A 71 11.36 0.51 16.39
N TYR A 72 12.05 -0.22 15.52
CA TYR A 72 13.44 -0.67 15.74
C TYR A 72 14.48 0.14 14.97
N ASP A 73 14.10 1.28 14.40
CA ASP A 73 14.98 2.16 13.60
C ASP A 73 15.69 1.42 12.45
N ARG A 74 14.96 0.51 11.77
CA ARG A 74 15.47 -0.33 10.68
C ARG A 74 14.94 0.03 9.30
N MET A 75 14.18 1.11 9.20
CA MET A 75 13.67 1.56 7.90
C MET A 75 14.80 1.81 6.90
N LYS A 76 14.54 1.40 5.65
CA LYS A 76 15.47 1.61 4.52
C LYS A 76 15.08 2.82 3.66
N SER A 77 13.83 3.27 3.77
CA SER A 77 13.28 4.39 3.00
C SER A 77 13.22 5.67 3.84
N LYS A 78 13.08 6.82 3.17
CA LYS A 78 13.02 8.14 3.85
C LYS A 78 11.75 8.33 4.66
N THR A 79 10.62 7.85 4.14
CA THR A 79 9.31 8.00 4.77
C THR A 79 8.70 6.64 5.09
N ILE A 80 7.82 6.60 6.09
CA ILE A 80 7.09 5.39 6.45
C ILE A 80 6.23 4.88 5.29
N HIS A 81 5.68 5.78 4.47
CA HIS A 81 4.86 5.43 3.31
C HIS A 81 5.68 4.80 2.17
N SER A 82 6.88 5.31 1.90
CA SER A 82 7.79 4.66 0.95
C SER A 82 8.30 3.31 1.48
N GLU A 83 8.44 3.16 2.79
CA GLU A 83 8.82 1.88 3.41
C GLU A 83 7.72 0.82 3.26
N VAL A 84 6.45 1.19 3.31
CA VAL A 84 5.33 0.28 3.00
C VAL A 84 5.51 -0.32 1.61
N ILE A 85 5.76 0.51 0.59
CA ILE A 85 5.96 0.04 -0.79
C ILE A 85 7.22 -0.81 -0.91
N PHE A 86 8.30 -0.39 -0.25
CA PHE A 86 9.56 -1.15 -0.22
C PHE A 86 9.38 -2.54 0.40
N ASN A 87 8.66 -2.64 1.52
CA ASN A 87 8.46 -3.91 2.22
C ASN A 87 7.52 -4.86 1.48
N LEU A 88 6.63 -4.33 0.63
CA LEU A 88 5.73 -5.11 -0.20
C LEU A 88 6.48 -5.93 -1.27
N ALA A 89 7.52 -5.36 -1.82
CA ALA A 89 8.26 -5.92 -2.95
C ALA A 89 9.30 -6.96 -2.50
N PRO A 90 9.52 -8.06 -3.23
CA PRO A 90 10.55 -9.04 -2.92
C PRO A 90 11.98 -8.55 -3.20
N GLN A 91 12.13 -7.51 -4.03
CA GLN A 91 13.42 -6.95 -4.41
C GLN A 91 14.06 -6.15 -3.27
N LYS A 92 15.40 -6.04 -3.31
CA LYS A 92 16.18 -5.23 -2.35
C LYS A 92 16.46 -3.82 -2.85
N ASN A 93 16.36 -3.57 -4.15
CA ASN A 93 16.55 -2.25 -4.74
C ASN A 93 15.30 -1.39 -4.56
N ARG A 94 15.43 -0.27 -3.82
CA ARG A 94 14.30 0.62 -3.50
C ARG A 94 13.64 1.23 -4.73
N MET A 95 14.42 1.70 -5.70
CA MET A 95 13.87 2.31 -6.92
C MET A 95 13.07 1.30 -7.73
N GLU A 96 13.57 0.07 -7.84
CA GLU A 96 12.83 -1.02 -8.49
C GLU A 96 11.52 -1.33 -7.77
N CYS A 97 11.54 -1.37 -6.44
CA CYS A 97 10.34 -1.58 -5.63
C CYS A 97 9.29 -0.48 -5.87
N LEU A 98 9.70 0.79 -5.78
CA LEU A 98 8.81 1.93 -5.99
C LEU A 98 8.24 1.96 -7.42
N ASN A 99 9.04 1.61 -8.42
CA ASN A 99 8.59 1.59 -9.81
C ASN A 99 7.61 0.45 -10.12
N LYS A 100 7.78 -0.72 -9.51
CA LYS A 100 6.94 -1.89 -9.77
C LYS A 100 5.68 -1.95 -8.91
N PHE A 101 5.77 -1.51 -7.66
CA PHE A 101 4.69 -1.66 -6.66
C PHE A 101 4.04 -0.33 -6.27
N GLY A 102 4.68 0.80 -6.55
CA GLY A 102 4.13 2.12 -6.37
C GLY A 102 3.27 2.58 -7.55
N ILE A 103 2.89 3.85 -7.51
CA ILE A 103 2.13 4.49 -8.58
C ILE A 103 2.93 4.56 -9.89
N SER A 104 2.29 4.18 -10.98
CA SER A 104 2.81 4.36 -12.34
C SER A 104 1.75 5.00 -13.24
N PRO A 105 2.12 5.55 -14.41
CA PRO A 105 1.16 6.11 -15.36
C PRO A 105 0.07 5.11 -15.78
N ASP A 106 0.40 3.82 -15.79
CA ASP A 106 -0.48 2.74 -16.22
C ASP A 106 -1.27 2.10 -15.06
N SER A 107 -1.26 2.70 -13.87
CA SER A 107 -1.94 2.18 -12.67
C SER A 107 -3.31 2.87 -12.49
N PRO A 108 -4.41 2.37 -13.06
CA PRO A 108 -5.72 3.00 -12.92
C PRO A 108 -6.30 2.83 -11.52
N ASN A 109 -5.88 1.79 -10.80
CA ASN A 109 -6.37 1.46 -9.48
C ASN A 109 -5.21 1.42 -8.49
N LEU A 110 -5.40 2.08 -7.35
CA LEU A 110 -4.38 2.21 -6.31
C LEU A 110 -4.96 1.81 -4.95
N ILE A 111 -4.17 1.13 -4.14
CA ILE A 111 -4.44 1.03 -2.71
C ILE A 111 -3.66 2.16 -2.03
N VAL A 112 -4.33 2.91 -1.17
CA VAL A 112 -3.72 3.99 -0.43
C VAL A 112 -3.69 3.66 1.05
N VAL A 113 -2.51 3.80 1.64
CA VAL A 113 -2.31 3.64 3.09
C VAL A 113 -1.75 4.93 3.66
N LYS A 114 -2.34 5.39 4.75
CA LYS A 114 -1.85 6.52 5.57
C LYS A 114 -1.50 6.01 6.95
N VAL A 115 -0.31 6.34 7.40
CA VAL A 115 0.16 6.11 8.77
C VAL A 115 0.47 7.45 9.40
N VAL A 116 -0.11 7.70 10.55
CA VAL A 116 0.12 8.93 11.33
C VAL A 116 0.43 8.58 12.79
N PRO A 117 1.16 9.43 13.52
CA PRO A 117 1.28 9.28 14.97
C PRO A 117 -0.09 9.25 15.65
N SER A 118 -0.25 8.48 16.71
CA SER A 118 -1.52 8.38 17.46
C SER A 118 -1.96 9.72 18.05
N THR A 119 -1.02 10.63 18.30
CA THR A 119 -1.23 11.98 18.81
C THR A 119 -1.77 12.96 17.77
N GLU A 120 -1.69 12.62 16.48
CA GLU A 120 -2.18 13.47 15.40
C GLU A 120 -3.71 13.36 15.27
N GLU A 121 -4.37 14.52 15.14
CA GLU A 121 -5.82 14.59 14.85
C GLU A 121 -6.08 14.27 13.38
N PHE A 122 -6.04 12.99 13.03
CA PHE A 122 -6.34 12.49 11.70
C PHE A 122 -7.43 11.43 11.77
N THR A 123 -8.38 11.50 10.84
CA THR A 123 -9.53 10.60 10.76
C THR A 123 -9.69 10.03 9.35
N ALA A 124 -10.53 9.01 9.21
CA ALA A 124 -10.90 8.47 7.89
C ALA A 124 -11.58 9.54 7.02
N GLN A 125 -12.40 10.40 7.60
CA GLN A 125 -13.02 11.51 6.88
C GLN A 125 -11.97 12.52 6.40
N THR A 126 -10.99 12.87 7.24
CA THR A 126 -9.86 13.74 6.85
C THR A 126 -9.10 13.15 5.67
N MET A 127 -8.89 11.83 5.65
CA MET A 127 -8.26 11.14 4.53
C MET A 127 -9.06 11.30 3.25
N ASP A 128 -10.37 11.06 3.29
CA ASP A 128 -11.25 11.19 2.12
C ASP A 128 -11.28 12.62 1.58
N GLU A 129 -11.38 13.62 2.46
CA GLU A 129 -11.37 15.03 2.08
C GLU A 129 -10.06 15.44 1.40
N ASN A 130 -8.93 14.98 1.95
CA ASN A 130 -7.61 15.27 1.37
C ASN A 130 -7.40 14.54 0.03
N LEU A 131 -7.74 13.26 -0.05
CA LEU A 131 -7.67 12.51 -1.31
C LEU A 131 -8.57 13.11 -2.38
N GLY A 132 -9.77 13.58 -2.02
CA GLY A 132 -10.69 14.25 -2.94
C GLY A 132 -10.14 15.54 -3.56
N LYS A 133 -9.15 16.19 -2.93
CA LYS A 133 -8.47 17.37 -3.48
C LYS A 133 -7.36 17.03 -4.46
N ILE A 134 -6.64 15.93 -4.23
CA ILE A 134 -5.41 15.58 -4.96
C ILE A 134 -5.58 14.46 -5.98
N VAL A 135 -6.65 13.66 -5.89
CA VAL A 135 -6.89 12.50 -6.76
C VAL A 135 -8.12 12.72 -7.62
N LYS A 136 -7.97 12.51 -8.93
CA LYS A 136 -9.09 12.47 -9.89
C LYS A 136 -9.48 11.00 -10.11
N GLY A 137 -10.32 10.48 -9.26
CA GLY A 137 -10.78 9.07 -9.25
C GLY A 137 -11.83 8.84 -8.19
N THR A 138 -12.27 7.60 -8.02
CA THR A 138 -13.29 7.21 -7.05
C THR A 138 -12.64 6.56 -5.83
N VAL A 139 -12.99 7.02 -4.63
CA VAL A 139 -12.54 6.45 -3.36
C VAL A 139 -13.51 5.35 -2.92
N LEU A 140 -13.01 4.16 -2.65
CA LEU A 140 -13.78 2.98 -2.22
C LEU A 140 -13.18 2.40 -0.94
N PRO A 141 -14.00 1.69 -0.12
CA PRO A 141 -13.50 0.99 1.05
C PRO A 141 -12.48 -0.10 0.68
N LEU A 142 -11.47 -0.27 1.53
CA LEU A 142 -10.50 -1.35 1.42
C LEU A 142 -11.16 -2.67 1.82
N SER A 143 -11.38 -3.56 0.86
CA SER A 143 -11.96 -4.89 1.05
C SER A 143 -11.36 -5.90 0.08
N ASP A 144 -11.40 -7.20 0.45
CA ASP A 144 -10.95 -8.27 -0.43
C ASP A 144 -11.75 -8.31 -1.74
N GLU A 145 -13.05 -8.05 -1.69
CA GLU A 145 -13.90 -8.00 -2.89
C GLU A 145 -13.41 -6.93 -3.87
N THR A 146 -13.09 -5.73 -3.39
CA THR A 146 -12.63 -4.63 -4.23
C THR A 146 -11.21 -4.88 -4.73
N ILE A 147 -10.35 -5.44 -3.90
CA ILE A 147 -8.98 -5.84 -4.28
C ILE A 147 -9.03 -6.86 -5.43
N LEU A 148 -9.85 -7.90 -5.33
CA LEU A 148 -9.97 -8.95 -6.34
C LEU A 148 -10.43 -8.42 -7.71
N LYS A 149 -11.17 -7.32 -7.75
CA LYS A 149 -11.56 -6.65 -9.00
C LYS A 149 -10.41 -5.89 -9.67
N CYS A 150 -9.39 -5.52 -8.89
CA CYS A 150 -8.26 -4.69 -9.35
C CYS A 150 -6.99 -5.52 -9.62
N LEU A 151 -6.87 -6.70 -9.00
CA LEU A 151 -5.65 -7.49 -9.10
C LEU A 151 -5.42 -8.03 -10.52
N ASN A 152 -4.15 -8.18 -10.86
CA ASN A 152 -3.71 -8.79 -12.11
C ASN A 152 -2.74 -9.95 -11.80
N PHE A 153 -3.21 -11.18 -11.99
CA PHE A 153 -2.40 -12.37 -11.71
C PHE A 153 -1.10 -12.43 -12.51
N ASN A 154 -1.09 -11.93 -13.74
CA ASN A 154 0.12 -11.88 -14.56
C ASN A 154 1.13 -10.89 -13.98
N SER A 155 0.69 -9.74 -13.48
CA SER A 155 1.53 -8.75 -12.79
C SER A 155 2.13 -9.34 -11.51
N ILE A 156 1.31 -9.99 -10.68
CA ILE A 156 1.75 -10.67 -9.45
C ILE A 156 2.79 -11.73 -9.77
N LYS A 157 2.49 -12.63 -10.69
CA LYS A 157 3.38 -13.71 -11.13
C LYS A 157 4.73 -13.16 -11.60
N LYS A 158 4.72 -12.13 -12.46
CA LYS A 158 5.93 -11.49 -12.97
C LYS A 158 6.73 -10.81 -11.86
N ASN A 159 6.07 -10.02 -11.03
CA ASN A 159 6.73 -9.18 -10.03
C ASN A 159 7.28 -9.97 -8.85
N TYR A 160 6.58 -11.05 -8.46
CA TYR A 160 7.03 -11.96 -7.40
C TYR A 160 7.77 -13.20 -7.92
N LYS A 161 7.94 -13.35 -9.25
CA LYS A 161 8.62 -14.47 -9.91
C LYS A 161 8.03 -15.83 -9.54
N LEU A 162 6.71 -15.94 -9.61
CA LEU A 162 5.97 -17.14 -9.24
C LEU A 162 5.74 -18.07 -10.43
N ALA A 163 5.67 -19.38 -10.17
CA ALA A 163 5.22 -20.37 -11.15
C ALA A 163 3.69 -20.33 -11.32
N ASP A 164 3.17 -20.81 -12.47
CA ASP A 164 1.74 -20.77 -12.79
C ASP A 164 0.88 -21.46 -11.72
N ALA A 165 1.27 -22.63 -11.25
CA ALA A 165 0.56 -23.39 -10.23
C ALA A 165 0.45 -22.68 -8.85
N MET A 166 1.23 -21.62 -8.61
CA MET A 166 1.21 -20.90 -7.34
C MET A 166 0.14 -19.82 -7.29
N VAL A 167 -0.50 -19.49 -8.42
CA VAL A 167 -1.42 -18.35 -8.55
C VAL A 167 -2.88 -18.78 -8.57
N GLU A 168 -3.16 -20.10 -8.57
CA GLU A 168 -4.51 -20.65 -8.72
C GLU A 168 -5.37 -20.53 -7.45
N ASP A 169 -4.74 -20.48 -6.27
CA ASP A 169 -5.42 -20.43 -4.98
C ASP A 169 -5.11 -19.10 -4.26
N PRO A 170 -6.06 -18.15 -4.15
CA PRO A 170 -5.85 -16.86 -3.51
C PRO A 170 -5.43 -16.97 -2.03
N VAL A 171 -5.86 -18.00 -1.31
CA VAL A 171 -5.48 -18.19 0.11
C VAL A 171 -4.02 -18.60 0.22
N LYS A 172 -3.58 -19.56 -0.59
CA LYS A 172 -2.17 -19.98 -0.64
C LYS A 172 -1.29 -18.84 -1.12
N LEU A 173 -1.75 -18.09 -2.13
CA LEU A 173 -1.03 -16.94 -2.67
C LEU A 173 -0.87 -15.85 -1.59
N THR A 174 -1.92 -15.52 -0.85
CA THR A 174 -1.85 -14.57 0.27
C THR A 174 -0.78 -14.99 1.29
N ARG A 175 -0.80 -16.26 1.75
CA ARG A 175 0.17 -16.76 2.73
C ARG A 175 1.61 -16.66 2.21
N MET A 176 1.82 -16.94 0.94
CA MET A 176 3.14 -16.85 0.31
C MET A 176 3.62 -15.40 0.24
N LEU A 177 2.77 -14.46 -0.19
CA LEU A 177 3.12 -13.05 -0.28
C LEU A 177 3.36 -12.42 1.09
N VAL A 178 2.58 -12.80 2.10
CA VAL A 178 2.82 -12.43 3.51
C VAL A 178 4.20 -12.93 3.95
N SER A 179 4.55 -14.19 3.64
CA SER A 179 5.87 -14.73 3.98
C SER A 179 7.01 -13.97 3.30
N VAL A 180 6.87 -13.61 2.03
CA VAL A 180 7.85 -12.78 1.31
C VAL A 180 8.08 -11.45 2.03
N THR A 181 7.03 -10.80 2.47
CA THR A 181 7.10 -9.53 3.22
C THR A 181 7.80 -9.72 4.57
N GLN A 182 7.41 -10.73 5.34
CA GLN A 182 7.93 -10.93 6.70
C GLN A 182 9.39 -11.42 6.72
N LEU A 183 9.80 -12.18 5.71
CA LEU A 183 11.16 -12.73 5.62
C LEU A 183 12.14 -11.81 4.87
N LYS A 184 11.67 -10.70 4.32
CA LYS A 184 12.53 -9.76 3.59
C LYS A 184 13.66 -9.22 4.48
N GLY A 185 14.90 -9.44 4.05
CA GLY A 185 16.10 -8.94 4.73
C GLY A 185 16.65 -9.83 5.84
N LEU A 186 16.09 -11.06 5.99
CA LEU A 186 16.68 -12.11 6.81
C LEU A 186 17.76 -12.87 6.05
#